data_f884ac34c6a79f5f385939b0ebc4ee95
#
_entry.id   f884ac34c6a79f5f385939b0ebc4ee95
#
_cell.length_a   1.000
_cell.length_b   1.000
_cell.length_c   1.000
_cell.angle_alpha   90.00
_cell.angle_beta   90.00
_cell.angle_gamma   90.00
#
_symmetry.space_group_name_H-M   'P 1'
#
loop_
_entity.id
_entity.type
_entity.pdbx_description
1 polymer ?
#
loop_
_entity_poly.entity_id
_entity_poly.type
_entity_poly.pdbx_seq_one_letter_code
_entity_poly.pdbx_strand_id
1 'polypeptide(L)'
;MIRVLLLPILIALIACQCRKNKNNNCTNPSDMIIGVDLSTYPEIVEDHGIYFNDQDEEINLLQFLHDKGINTVRLKLWHSPANEHASLTEVTTFSNELKEYGFKIWLDFHYSDYWADPADQTLPNAWAVCNYELLMDSIYNYTHHVLSKINPDYVQVGNEINHGFVHPFGHINQVEQFKALIDTACKAVRNYNNQIEIMLHYAGHEGAVQFFNHFQSVDYDLIGLSYYPKWHGKSLDSLDINMNSLHEMYGKDIVIAETAYPFTLDWNDQTHNVIGLEEQLILPDFPATAQGQYDFLEEIKRISTNQHDGNYGFCYWGGEMIAWKGNQALDGSSWENLALFDFQSKALPVIDAFCISQDD
;
A
#
# COMPACT_ATOMS: atom_id res chain seq x y z
N MET A 1 -72.47 -44.28 19.27
CA MET A 1 -71.65 -43.17 19.69
C MET A 1 -70.32 -43.27 18.98
N ILE A 2 -70.13 -42.50 17.88
CA ILE A 2 -68.90 -42.48 17.09
C ILE A 2 -68.17 -41.23 17.52
N ARG A 3 -66.96 -41.39 18.14
CA ARG A 3 -66.06 -40.26 18.47
C ARG A 3 -65.20 -39.98 17.24
N VAL A 4 -65.38 -38.82 16.65
CA VAL A 4 -64.51 -38.26 15.62
C VAL A 4 -63.31 -37.57 16.35
N LEU A 5 -62.10 -38.09 16.10
CA LEU A 5 -60.86 -37.43 16.49
C LEU A 5 -60.49 -36.38 15.43
N LEU A 6 -60.50 -35.12 15.80
CA LEU A 6 -59.93 -34.01 15.02
C LEU A 6 -58.44 -33.91 15.31
N LEU A 7 -57.60 -34.13 14.31
CA LEU A 7 -56.14 -33.87 14.33
C LEU A 7 -55.92 -32.43 13.92
N PRO A 8 -55.16 -31.60 14.67
CA PRO A 8 -54.80 -30.28 14.20
C PRO A 8 -53.64 -30.37 13.19
N ILE A 9 -53.86 -29.86 12.00
CA ILE A 9 -52.80 -29.66 10.97
C ILE A 9 -52.02 -28.43 11.39
N LEU A 10 -50.76 -28.63 11.82
CA LEU A 10 -49.80 -27.57 12.11
C LEU A 10 -49.21 -27.10 10.76
N ILE A 11 -49.64 -25.95 10.25
CA ILE A 11 -49.04 -25.29 9.08
C ILE A 11 -47.81 -24.57 9.56
N ALA A 12 -46.63 -25.12 9.28
CA ALA A 12 -45.34 -24.44 9.45
C ALA A 12 -45.19 -23.37 8.35
N LEU A 13 -45.38 -22.12 8.69
CA LEU A 13 -45.00 -20.99 7.85
C LEU A 13 -43.46 -20.93 7.80
N ILE A 14 -42.87 -21.42 6.72
CA ILE A 14 -41.47 -21.16 6.38
C ILE A 14 -41.43 -19.70 5.95
N ALA A 15 -41.00 -18.81 6.86
CA ALA A 15 -40.64 -17.47 6.53
C ALA A 15 -39.32 -17.51 5.70
N CYS A 16 -39.46 -17.47 4.39
CA CYS A 16 -38.35 -17.20 3.50
C CYS A 16 -37.89 -15.76 3.75
N GLN A 17 -36.90 -15.58 4.62
CA GLN A 17 -36.19 -14.30 4.74
C GLN A 17 -35.41 -14.11 3.44
N CYS A 18 -36.00 -13.37 2.49
CA CYS A 18 -35.25 -12.71 1.45
C CYS A 18 -34.22 -11.80 2.16
N ARG A 19 -32.98 -12.26 2.28
CA ARG A 19 -31.84 -11.35 2.48
C ARG A 19 -31.85 -10.43 1.26
N LYS A 20 -32.32 -9.21 1.42
CA LYS A 20 -31.99 -8.14 0.51
C LYS A 20 -30.48 -8.03 0.51
N ASN A 21 -29.83 -8.43 -0.59
CA ASN A 21 -28.49 -7.96 -0.90
C ASN A 21 -28.55 -6.41 -0.88
N LYS A 22 -28.14 -5.83 0.20
CA LYS A 22 -27.70 -4.46 0.18
C LYS A 22 -26.35 -4.50 -0.52
N ASN A 23 -26.30 -4.11 -1.77
CA ASN A 23 -25.07 -3.56 -2.35
C ASN A 23 -24.79 -2.29 -1.56
N ASN A 24 -24.17 -2.41 -0.41
CA ASN A 24 -23.59 -1.27 0.28
C ASN A 24 -22.26 -1.01 -0.44
N ASN A 25 -22.29 -0.22 -1.51
CA ASN A 25 -21.05 0.39 -2.00
C ASN A 25 -20.49 1.19 -0.83
N CYS A 26 -19.28 0.88 -0.45
CA CYS A 26 -18.57 1.64 0.56
C CYS A 26 -18.23 3.02 -0.01
N THR A 27 -18.48 4.07 0.75
CA THR A 27 -18.09 5.45 0.40
C THR A 27 -17.21 6.01 1.51
N ASN A 28 -15.91 5.85 1.37
CA ASN A 28 -14.92 6.43 2.27
C ASN A 28 -14.81 7.96 2.08
N PRO A 29 -14.34 8.71 3.11
CA PRO A 29 -14.03 10.13 2.95
C PRO A 29 -13.07 10.35 1.77
N SER A 30 -13.35 11.35 0.94
CA SER A 30 -12.60 11.60 -0.30
C SER A 30 -11.22 12.21 -0.07
N ASP A 31 -10.97 12.74 1.10
CA ASP A 31 -9.74 13.39 1.55
C ASP A 31 -8.79 12.42 2.26
N MET A 32 -9.21 11.19 2.53
CA MET A 32 -8.41 10.16 3.20
C MET A 32 -7.84 9.17 2.20
N ILE A 33 -6.63 8.69 2.45
CA ILE A 33 -6.01 7.62 1.66
C ILE A 33 -6.45 6.26 2.21
N ILE A 34 -7.24 5.52 1.43
CA ILE A 34 -7.56 4.12 1.66
C ILE A 34 -6.99 3.38 0.46
N GLY A 35 -5.75 2.94 0.60
CA GLY A 35 -4.90 2.56 -0.53
C GLY A 35 -4.51 1.09 -0.56
N VAL A 36 -4.15 0.67 -1.76
CA VAL A 36 -3.40 -0.57 -2.03
C VAL A 36 -2.24 -0.27 -2.97
N ASP A 37 -1.11 -0.96 -2.80
CA ASP A 37 -0.07 -1.00 -3.82
C ASP A 37 -0.41 -2.13 -4.80
N LEU A 38 -0.57 -1.81 -6.09
CA LEU A 38 -0.84 -2.75 -7.16
C LEU A 38 0.27 -2.78 -8.20
N SER A 39 1.48 -2.47 -7.79
CA SER A 39 2.63 -2.36 -8.70
C SER A 39 2.98 -3.66 -9.42
N THR A 40 2.57 -4.82 -8.90
CA THR A 40 2.82 -6.14 -9.51
C THR A 40 1.63 -6.62 -10.35
N TYR A 41 0.48 -5.96 -10.26
CA TYR A 41 -0.72 -6.38 -10.98
C TYR A 41 -0.54 -6.50 -12.51
N PRO A 42 0.16 -5.59 -13.23
CA PRO A 42 0.41 -5.75 -14.66
C PRO A 42 1.15 -7.06 -15.00
N GLU A 43 2.19 -7.45 -14.22
CA GLU A 43 2.90 -8.73 -14.37
C GLU A 43 1.97 -9.93 -14.13
N ILE A 44 1.12 -9.85 -13.10
CA ILE A 44 0.16 -10.92 -12.78
C ILE A 44 -0.85 -11.11 -13.91
N VAL A 45 -1.34 -10.04 -14.51
CA VAL A 45 -2.27 -10.09 -15.64
C VAL A 45 -1.60 -10.65 -16.90
N GLU A 46 -0.33 -10.30 -17.17
CA GLU A 46 0.44 -10.85 -18.28
C GLU A 46 0.60 -12.37 -18.16
N ASP A 47 0.79 -12.88 -16.93
CA ASP A 47 0.86 -14.30 -16.60
C ASP A 47 -0.52 -14.97 -16.39
N HIS A 48 -1.61 -14.30 -16.79
CA HIS A 48 -2.99 -14.81 -16.71
C HIS A 48 -3.50 -15.07 -15.30
N GLY A 49 -3.03 -14.35 -14.29
CA GLY A 49 -3.59 -14.41 -12.93
C GLY A 49 -5.05 -13.96 -12.92
N ILE A 50 -5.88 -14.70 -12.19
CA ILE A 50 -7.32 -14.45 -12.04
C ILE A 50 -7.71 -14.38 -10.58
N TYR A 51 -8.79 -13.65 -10.29
CA TYR A 51 -9.28 -13.43 -8.94
C TYR A 51 -10.77 -13.76 -8.85
N PHE A 52 -11.21 -14.21 -7.67
CA PHE A 52 -12.60 -14.58 -7.39
C PHE A 52 -13.11 -13.83 -6.16
N ASN A 53 -14.42 -13.55 -6.16
CA ASN A 53 -15.11 -13.08 -4.94
C ASN A 53 -15.34 -14.22 -3.94
N ASP A 54 -15.98 -13.92 -2.81
CA ASP A 54 -16.31 -14.88 -1.77
C ASP A 54 -17.38 -15.92 -2.19
N GLN A 55 -18.05 -15.71 -3.35
CA GLN A 55 -19.00 -16.65 -3.95
C GLN A 55 -18.39 -17.53 -5.05
N ASP A 56 -17.07 -17.54 -5.24
CA ASP A 56 -16.35 -18.24 -6.31
C ASP A 56 -16.70 -17.73 -7.74
N GLU A 57 -17.12 -16.48 -7.87
CA GLU A 57 -17.33 -15.83 -9.15
C GLU A 57 -16.05 -15.05 -9.54
N GLU A 58 -15.61 -15.21 -10.80
CA GLU A 58 -14.48 -14.44 -11.35
C GLU A 58 -14.80 -12.93 -11.35
N ILE A 59 -13.83 -12.12 -10.92
CA ILE A 59 -14.00 -10.68 -10.78
C ILE A 59 -13.00 -9.90 -11.64
N ASN A 60 -13.40 -8.69 -12.03
CA ASN A 60 -12.45 -7.65 -12.39
C ASN A 60 -11.88 -7.05 -11.10
N LEU A 61 -10.58 -7.26 -10.84
CA LEU A 61 -9.95 -6.87 -9.59
C LEU A 61 -10.11 -5.36 -9.31
N LEU A 62 -9.87 -4.52 -10.31
CA LEU A 62 -9.88 -3.05 -10.12
C LEU A 62 -11.27 -2.56 -9.73
N GLN A 63 -12.31 -2.99 -10.46
CA GLN A 63 -13.69 -2.66 -10.11
C GLN A 63 -14.06 -3.18 -8.72
N PHE A 64 -13.67 -4.41 -8.40
CA PHE A 64 -13.99 -5.02 -7.11
C PHE A 64 -13.36 -4.26 -5.94
N LEU A 65 -12.07 -3.90 -6.04
CA LEU A 65 -11.38 -3.14 -4.99
C LEU A 65 -11.98 -1.74 -4.83
N HIS A 66 -12.31 -1.07 -5.93
CA HIS A 66 -12.99 0.23 -5.89
C HIS A 66 -14.36 0.14 -5.19
N ASP A 67 -15.17 -0.88 -5.51
CA ASP A 67 -16.48 -1.09 -4.89
C ASP A 67 -16.38 -1.42 -3.39
N LYS A 68 -15.22 -1.91 -2.93
CA LYS A 68 -14.90 -2.18 -1.53
C LYS A 68 -14.37 -0.95 -0.78
N GLY A 69 -14.28 0.21 -1.44
CA GLY A 69 -13.94 1.49 -0.81
C GLY A 69 -12.48 1.89 -0.94
N ILE A 70 -11.66 1.11 -1.62
CA ILE A 70 -10.29 1.52 -1.95
C ILE A 70 -10.38 2.68 -2.94
N ASN A 71 -9.73 3.79 -2.62
CA ASN A 71 -9.80 5.03 -3.40
C ASN A 71 -8.47 5.45 -4.02
N THR A 72 -7.36 4.85 -3.58
CA THR A 72 -6.00 5.23 -3.99
C THR A 72 -5.19 3.99 -4.34
N VAL A 73 -4.47 4.04 -5.46
CA VAL A 73 -3.52 2.98 -5.85
C VAL A 73 -2.12 3.55 -5.87
N ARG A 74 -1.22 2.92 -5.08
CA ARG A 74 0.21 3.22 -5.08
C ARG A 74 0.90 2.40 -6.16
N LEU A 75 1.79 3.06 -6.92
CA LEU A 75 2.56 2.48 -8.03
C LEU A 75 4.02 2.86 -7.86
N LYS A 76 4.90 1.85 -7.74
CA LYS A 76 6.34 2.06 -7.78
C LYS A 76 6.81 2.40 -9.19
N LEU A 77 7.81 3.25 -9.28
CA LEU A 77 8.45 3.61 -10.54
C LEU A 77 9.97 3.47 -10.43
N TRP A 78 10.55 2.65 -11.31
CA TRP A 78 11.99 2.54 -11.52
C TRP A 78 12.43 3.40 -12.70
N HIS A 79 13.68 3.87 -12.66
CA HIS A 79 14.19 4.78 -13.70
C HIS A 79 14.40 4.08 -15.05
N SER A 80 15.15 2.98 -15.04
CA SER A 80 15.47 2.20 -16.22
C SER A 80 15.57 0.71 -15.84
N PRO A 81 14.43 0.07 -15.55
CA PRO A 81 14.42 -1.32 -15.13
C PRO A 81 14.94 -2.26 -16.23
N ALA A 82 15.40 -3.44 -15.82
CA ALA A 82 15.93 -4.46 -16.73
C ALA A 82 14.85 -5.12 -17.62
N ASN A 83 13.59 -5.02 -17.22
CA ASN A 83 12.39 -5.48 -17.95
C ASN A 83 11.36 -4.34 -18.05
N GLU A 84 10.18 -4.61 -18.62
CA GLU A 84 9.14 -3.59 -18.77
C GLU A 84 8.45 -3.24 -17.44
N HIS A 85 8.55 -4.10 -16.41
CA HIS A 85 7.83 -3.91 -15.14
C HIS A 85 8.39 -2.73 -14.33
N ALA A 86 7.46 -1.95 -13.75
CA ALA A 86 7.73 -0.69 -13.08
C ALA A 86 8.44 0.35 -13.96
N SER A 87 8.45 0.19 -15.30
CA SER A 87 8.93 1.20 -16.25
C SER A 87 7.96 2.37 -16.36
N LEU A 88 8.46 3.52 -16.84
CA LEU A 88 7.60 4.68 -17.10
C LEU A 88 6.47 4.36 -18.09
N THR A 89 6.71 3.49 -19.07
CA THR A 89 5.70 3.09 -20.06
C THR A 89 4.58 2.30 -19.42
N GLU A 90 4.92 1.24 -18.66
CA GLU A 90 3.93 0.41 -17.96
C GLU A 90 3.14 1.22 -16.94
N VAL A 91 3.85 1.95 -16.06
CA VAL A 91 3.20 2.77 -15.00
C VAL A 91 2.31 3.86 -15.59
N THR A 92 2.69 4.47 -16.72
CA THR A 92 1.83 5.44 -17.43
C THR A 92 0.55 4.77 -17.94
N THR A 93 0.69 3.61 -18.58
CA THR A 93 -0.46 2.86 -19.14
C THR A 93 -1.41 2.43 -18.03
N PHE A 94 -0.87 1.83 -16.98
CA PHE A 94 -1.66 1.32 -15.87
C PHE A 94 -2.29 2.46 -15.04
N SER A 95 -1.58 3.57 -14.82
CA SER A 95 -2.18 4.73 -14.13
C SER A 95 -3.37 5.34 -14.89
N ASN A 96 -3.36 5.31 -16.23
CA ASN A 96 -4.51 5.77 -17.00
C ASN A 96 -5.69 4.80 -16.86
N GLU A 97 -5.45 3.50 -16.90
CA GLU A 97 -6.50 2.49 -16.63
C GLU A 97 -7.12 2.68 -15.24
N LEU A 98 -6.29 2.82 -14.19
CA LEU A 98 -6.76 3.04 -12.83
C LEU A 98 -7.65 4.29 -12.68
N LYS A 99 -7.30 5.37 -13.39
CA LYS A 99 -8.12 6.60 -13.42
C LYS A 99 -9.49 6.38 -14.06
N GLU A 100 -9.61 5.47 -15.04
CA GLU A 100 -10.92 5.11 -15.63
C GLU A 100 -11.84 4.42 -14.61
N TYR A 101 -11.28 3.70 -13.63
CA TYR A 101 -12.02 3.13 -12.49
C TYR A 101 -12.28 4.15 -11.36
N GLY A 102 -11.71 5.36 -11.43
CA GLY A 102 -11.91 6.40 -10.42
C GLY A 102 -10.89 6.44 -9.29
N PHE A 103 -9.80 5.67 -9.38
CA PHE A 103 -8.73 5.73 -8.39
C PHE A 103 -7.90 7.01 -8.47
N LYS A 104 -7.48 7.51 -7.31
CA LYS A 104 -6.35 8.43 -7.19
C LYS A 104 -5.04 7.66 -7.38
N ILE A 105 -4.06 8.31 -7.97
CA ILE A 105 -2.73 7.72 -8.24
C ILE A 105 -1.71 8.27 -7.25
N TRP A 106 -1.09 7.36 -6.52
CA TRP A 106 0.07 7.62 -5.68
C TRP A 106 1.31 7.06 -6.36
N LEU A 107 2.16 7.94 -6.88
CA LEU A 107 3.37 7.57 -7.60
C LEU A 107 4.56 7.55 -6.65
N ASP A 108 5.18 6.38 -6.51
CA ASP A 108 6.36 6.14 -5.69
C ASP A 108 7.63 6.13 -6.55
N PHE A 109 8.41 7.19 -6.47
CA PHE A 109 9.70 7.29 -7.15
C PHE A 109 10.80 6.58 -6.36
N HIS A 110 11.33 5.47 -6.87
CA HIS A 110 12.49 4.83 -6.27
C HIS A 110 13.80 5.56 -6.61
N TYR A 111 13.87 6.33 -7.70
CA TYR A 111 15.11 6.94 -8.22
C TYR A 111 16.25 5.94 -8.35
N SER A 112 15.92 4.72 -8.71
CA SER A 112 16.79 3.57 -8.93
C SER A 112 16.30 2.77 -10.14
N ASP A 113 17.12 1.89 -10.68
CA ASP A 113 16.71 0.94 -11.74
C ASP A 113 16.07 -0.33 -11.17
N TYR A 114 16.00 -0.44 -9.85
CA TYR A 114 15.52 -1.59 -9.10
C TYR A 114 14.94 -1.14 -7.74
N TRP A 115 14.58 -2.11 -6.88
CA TRP A 115 14.12 -1.84 -5.52
C TRP A 115 15.06 -0.89 -4.79
N ALA A 116 14.50 0.17 -4.24
CA ALA A 116 15.16 1.05 -3.28
C ALA A 116 14.49 0.82 -1.92
N ASP A 117 15.29 0.50 -0.91
CA ASP A 117 14.87 0.25 0.47
C ASP A 117 16.00 0.69 1.42
N PRO A 118 15.86 0.55 2.76
CA PRO A 118 16.93 0.97 3.67
C PRO A 118 18.27 0.26 3.46
N ALA A 119 18.30 -0.92 2.81
CA ALA A 119 19.53 -1.67 2.54
C ALA A 119 20.20 -1.25 1.22
N ASP A 120 19.42 -0.82 0.22
CA ASP A 120 19.93 -0.43 -1.10
C ASP A 120 19.22 0.83 -1.63
N GLN A 121 20.02 1.89 -1.86
CA GLN A 121 19.58 3.17 -2.41
C GLN A 121 20.48 3.56 -3.60
N THR A 122 20.82 2.59 -4.44
CA THR A 122 21.72 2.78 -5.59
C THR A 122 21.07 3.67 -6.63
N LEU A 123 21.82 4.71 -7.07
CA LEU A 123 21.36 5.60 -8.15
C LEU A 123 21.24 4.84 -9.50
N PRO A 124 20.39 5.31 -10.43
CA PRO A 124 20.23 4.70 -11.76
C PRO A 124 21.55 4.67 -12.52
N ASN A 125 21.76 3.60 -13.31
CA ASN A 125 22.93 3.47 -14.17
C ASN A 125 23.11 4.65 -15.14
N ALA A 126 22.01 5.24 -15.60
CA ALA A 126 22.03 6.42 -16.46
C ALA A 126 22.69 7.64 -15.78
N TRP A 127 22.72 7.68 -14.46
CA TRP A 127 23.30 8.77 -13.67
C TRP A 127 24.68 8.43 -13.08
N ALA A 128 25.23 7.26 -13.34
CA ALA A 128 26.49 6.77 -12.77
C ALA A 128 27.71 7.69 -13.05
N VAL A 129 27.64 8.51 -14.13
CA VAL A 129 28.72 9.44 -14.51
C VAL A 129 28.44 10.88 -14.04
N CYS A 130 27.32 11.14 -13.35
CA CYS A 130 26.98 12.46 -12.87
C CYS A 130 27.90 12.87 -11.70
N ASN A 131 28.31 14.12 -11.69
CA ASN A 131 28.72 14.77 -10.45
C ASN A 131 27.47 15.24 -9.67
N TYR A 132 27.64 15.78 -8.50
CA TYR A 132 26.54 16.18 -7.62
C TYR A 132 25.61 17.24 -8.28
N GLU A 133 26.15 18.22 -8.98
CA GLU A 133 25.38 19.30 -9.64
C GLU A 133 24.54 18.73 -10.79
N LEU A 134 25.15 17.88 -11.64
CA LEU A 134 24.43 17.21 -12.73
C LEU A 134 23.39 16.23 -12.21
N LEU A 135 23.61 15.61 -11.04
CA LEU A 135 22.62 14.73 -10.42
C LEU A 135 21.38 15.51 -9.97
N MET A 136 21.56 16.72 -9.40
CA MET A 136 20.43 17.60 -9.04
C MET A 136 19.59 17.93 -10.29
N ASP A 137 20.25 18.34 -11.40
CA ASP A 137 19.56 18.60 -12.67
C ASP A 137 18.84 17.35 -13.19
N SER A 138 19.47 16.19 -13.07
CA SER A 138 18.89 14.90 -13.50
C SER A 138 17.64 14.53 -12.72
N ILE A 139 17.68 14.67 -11.40
CA ILE A 139 16.51 14.42 -10.51
C ILE A 139 15.38 15.38 -10.89
N TYR A 140 15.65 16.68 -11.00
CA TYR A 140 14.65 17.68 -11.36
C TYR A 140 13.99 17.36 -12.70
N ASN A 141 14.78 17.16 -13.73
CA ASN A 141 14.30 16.95 -15.09
C ASN A 141 13.54 15.62 -15.22
N TYR A 142 14.05 14.56 -14.61
CA TYR A 142 13.40 13.26 -14.60
C TYR A 142 12.04 13.32 -13.88
N THR A 143 11.99 13.88 -12.67
CA THR A 143 10.74 14.04 -11.94
C THR A 143 9.71 14.82 -12.74
N HIS A 144 10.09 15.98 -13.28
CA HIS A 144 9.21 16.80 -14.10
C HIS A 144 8.74 16.08 -15.37
N HIS A 145 9.64 15.30 -16.03
CA HIS A 145 9.29 14.51 -17.21
C HIS A 145 8.25 13.44 -16.89
N VAL A 146 8.46 12.67 -15.83
CA VAL A 146 7.54 11.61 -15.38
C VAL A 146 6.16 12.20 -15.07
N LEU A 147 6.11 13.29 -14.32
CA LEU A 147 4.84 13.94 -13.96
C LEU A 147 4.06 14.37 -15.19
N SER A 148 4.75 14.83 -16.25
CA SER A 148 4.10 15.20 -17.52
C SER A 148 3.42 14.01 -18.23
N LYS A 149 3.73 12.78 -17.87
CA LYS A 149 3.15 11.55 -18.45
C LYS A 149 2.03 10.98 -17.57
N ILE A 150 2.21 10.99 -16.25
CA ILE A 150 1.32 10.29 -15.30
C ILE A 150 0.31 11.24 -14.68
N ASN A 151 0.69 12.47 -14.32
CA ASN A 151 -0.15 13.43 -13.58
C ASN A 151 -0.83 12.78 -12.36
N PRO A 152 -0.07 12.37 -11.34
CA PRO A 152 -0.58 11.69 -10.15
C PRO A 152 -1.25 12.68 -9.18
N ASP A 153 -2.00 12.15 -8.19
CA ASP A 153 -2.56 12.90 -7.08
C ASP A 153 -1.54 13.04 -5.94
N TYR A 154 -0.75 12.00 -5.71
CA TYR A 154 0.30 11.94 -4.68
C TYR A 154 1.63 11.55 -5.30
N VAL A 155 2.71 12.16 -4.83
CA VAL A 155 4.09 11.82 -5.21
C VAL A 155 4.90 11.47 -3.97
N GLN A 156 5.39 10.26 -3.91
CA GLN A 156 6.37 9.83 -2.92
C GLN A 156 7.77 10.07 -3.49
N VAL A 157 8.56 10.90 -2.81
CA VAL A 157 9.93 11.24 -3.21
C VAL A 157 10.91 10.31 -2.51
N GLY A 158 11.28 9.26 -3.21
CA GLY A 158 12.11 8.17 -2.69
C GLY A 158 11.32 7.16 -1.86
N ASN A 159 11.74 5.90 -1.91
CA ASN A 159 11.17 4.82 -1.11
C ASN A 159 12.06 4.52 0.09
N GLU A 160 11.48 4.52 1.31
CA GLU A 160 12.14 4.15 2.57
C GLU A 160 13.53 4.78 2.76
N ILE A 161 13.59 6.09 2.69
CA ILE A 161 14.83 6.90 2.61
C ILE A 161 15.58 7.04 3.95
N ASN A 162 15.44 6.10 4.88
CA ASN A 162 16.06 6.12 6.21
C ASN A 162 17.56 6.43 6.20
N HIS A 163 18.26 5.87 5.23
CA HIS A 163 19.71 6.03 5.05
C HIS A 163 20.08 6.98 3.90
N GLY A 164 19.08 7.63 3.33
CA GLY A 164 19.21 8.50 2.16
C GLY A 164 18.63 7.90 0.90
N PHE A 165 18.99 8.45 -0.28
CA PHE A 165 18.65 7.92 -1.60
C PHE A 165 19.73 8.32 -2.62
N VAL A 166 19.71 7.73 -3.82
CA VAL A 166 20.67 7.99 -4.91
C VAL A 166 22.13 8.01 -4.42
N HIS A 167 22.53 6.94 -3.73
CA HIS A 167 23.89 6.81 -3.19
C HIS A 167 24.95 6.87 -4.29
N PRO A 168 26.15 7.43 -3.99
CA PRO A 168 26.63 7.86 -2.66
C PRO A 168 26.27 9.30 -2.28
N PHE A 169 25.75 10.12 -3.17
CA PHE A 169 25.57 11.57 -2.96
C PHE A 169 24.50 11.90 -1.91
N GLY A 170 23.37 11.20 -1.96
CA GLY A 170 22.26 11.42 -1.04
C GLY A 170 22.29 10.53 0.21
N HIS A 171 23.46 10.03 0.62
CA HIS A 171 23.56 9.25 1.85
C HIS A 171 23.35 10.11 3.09
N ILE A 172 22.65 9.58 4.11
CA ILE A 172 22.31 10.30 5.36
C ILE A 172 23.54 10.89 6.09
N ASN A 173 24.73 10.27 5.94
CA ASN A 173 25.97 10.83 6.48
C ASN A 173 26.39 12.15 5.82
N GLN A 174 25.78 12.51 4.69
CA GLN A 174 25.94 13.78 3.97
C GLN A 174 24.60 14.53 3.96
N VAL A 175 24.03 14.75 5.15
CA VAL A 175 22.65 15.20 5.34
C VAL A 175 22.30 16.46 4.55
N GLU A 176 23.21 17.41 4.38
CA GLU A 176 22.94 18.63 3.61
C GLU A 176 22.81 18.35 2.10
N GLN A 177 23.60 17.40 1.57
CA GLN A 177 23.46 16.97 0.19
C GLN A 177 22.18 16.18 0.00
N PHE A 178 21.91 15.24 0.90
CA PHE A 178 20.68 14.46 0.91
C PHE A 178 19.44 15.36 0.91
N LYS A 179 19.37 16.29 1.87
CA LYS A 179 18.27 17.26 1.96
C LYS A 179 18.12 18.09 0.68
N ALA A 180 19.20 18.54 0.08
CA ALA A 180 19.14 19.34 -1.14
C ALA A 180 18.65 18.54 -2.36
N LEU A 181 18.98 17.25 -2.43
CA LEU A 181 18.46 16.36 -3.49
C LEU A 181 16.95 16.11 -3.32
N ILE A 182 16.48 15.86 -2.09
CA ILE A 182 15.04 15.76 -1.78
C ILE A 182 14.31 17.06 -2.14
N ASP A 183 14.83 18.22 -1.68
CA ASP A 183 14.27 19.54 -1.97
C ASP A 183 14.19 19.81 -3.49
N THR A 184 15.18 19.32 -4.25
CA THR A 184 15.20 19.42 -5.71
C THR A 184 14.05 18.62 -6.34
N ALA A 185 13.82 17.39 -5.89
CA ALA A 185 12.70 16.58 -6.35
C ALA A 185 11.35 17.21 -5.97
N CYS A 186 11.19 17.68 -4.73
CA CYS A 186 9.98 18.37 -4.27
C CYS A 186 9.72 19.65 -5.09
N LYS A 187 10.72 20.43 -5.39
CA LYS A 187 10.61 21.61 -6.27
C LYS A 187 10.18 21.25 -7.69
N ALA A 188 10.65 20.13 -8.24
CA ALA A 188 10.19 19.68 -9.55
C ALA A 188 8.69 19.36 -9.54
N VAL A 189 8.17 18.74 -8.47
CA VAL A 189 6.75 18.47 -8.28
C VAL A 189 5.96 19.78 -8.17
N ARG A 190 6.34 20.68 -7.27
CA ARG A 190 5.64 21.97 -7.07
C ARG A 190 5.63 22.83 -8.34
N ASN A 191 6.72 22.85 -9.08
CA ASN A 191 6.81 23.62 -10.34
C ASN A 191 5.97 22.99 -11.46
N TYR A 192 5.74 21.68 -11.42
CA TYR A 192 4.85 21.02 -12.36
C TYR A 192 3.37 21.28 -12.00
N ASN A 193 2.98 20.95 -10.78
CA ASN A 193 1.60 21.16 -10.28
C ASN A 193 1.62 21.25 -8.74
N ASN A 194 1.22 22.39 -8.21
CA ASN A 194 1.19 22.64 -6.77
C ASN A 194 0.01 22.01 -6.02
N GLN A 195 -0.88 21.30 -6.74
CA GLN A 195 -1.99 20.55 -6.15
C GLN A 195 -1.60 19.09 -5.84
N ILE A 196 -0.46 18.62 -6.35
CA ILE A 196 0.04 17.28 -6.04
C ILE A 196 0.58 17.29 -4.61
N GLU A 197 0.10 16.35 -3.80
CA GLU A 197 0.61 16.18 -2.44
C GLU A 197 1.92 15.39 -2.46
N ILE A 198 2.94 15.89 -1.77
CA ILE A 198 4.28 15.31 -1.73
C ILE A 198 4.48 14.56 -0.43
N MET A 199 4.90 13.31 -0.51
CA MET A 199 5.20 12.44 0.61
C MET A 199 6.70 12.16 0.70
N LEU A 200 7.25 12.18 1.93
CA LEU A 200 8.55 11.60 2.25
C LEU A 200 8.32 10.32 3.05
N HIS A 201 9.00 9.23 2.71
CA HIS A 201 8.74 7.89 3.21
C HIS A 201 9.89 7.33 4.05
N TYR A 202 9.56 6.84 5.24
CA TYR A 202 10.49 6.27 6.22
C TYR A 202 10.04 4.85 6.63
N ALA A 203 10.95 3.88 6.59
CA ALA A 203 10.69 2.52 7.05
C ALA A 203 10.64 2.45 8.58
N GLY A 204 9.51 2.03 9.13
CA GLY A 204 9.26 1.98 10.55
C GLY A 204 8.73 3.29 11.12
N HIS A 205 8.63 3.34 12.45
CA HIS A 205 8.16 4.51 13.18
C HIS A 205 9.15 4.98 14.26
N GLU A 206 10.00 4.07 14.77
CA GLU A 206 11.03 4.40 15.75
C GLU A 206 12.16 5.21 15.07
N GLY A 207 12.53 6.33 15.65
CA GLY A 207 13.54 7.24 15.08
C GLY A 207 13.02 8.18 14.00
N ALA A 208 11.78 8.04 13.54
CA ALA A 208 11.19 8.89 12.50
C ALA A 208 11.17 10.37 12.92
N VAL A 209 10.87 10.67 14.19
CA VAL A 209 10.89 12.05 14.70
C VAL A 209 12.27 12.70 14.51
N GLN A 210 13.35 11.99 14.82
CA GLN A 210 14.71 12.51 14.64
C GLN A 210 15.06 12.64 13.15
N PHE A 211 14.63 11.71 12.33
CA PHE A 211 14.87 11.73 10.89
C PHE A 211 14.19 12.93 10.21
N PHE A 212 12.92 13.17 10.45
CA PHE A 212 12.17 14.26 9.81
C PHE A 212 12.62 15.65 10.28
N ASN A 213 13.38 15.77 11.39
CA ASN A 213 13.99 17.02 11.80
C ASN A 213 14.94 17.61 10.73
N HIS A 214 15.51 16.78 9.87
CA HIS A 214 16.37 17.22 8.77
C HIS A 214 15.59 17.94 7.65
N PHE A 215 14.28 17.71 7.54
CA PHE A 215 13.47 18.16 6.40
C PHE A 215 12.50 19.30 6.73
N GLN A 216 12.58 19.95 7.88
CA GLN A 216 11.68 21.04 8.28
C GLN A 216 11.64 22.23 7.29
N SER A 217 12.71 22.44 6.50
CA SER A 217 12.78 23.49 5.49
C SER A 217 12.40 23.03 4.08
N VAL A 218 12.08 21.76 3.89
CA VAL A 218 11.65 21.18 2.61
C VAL A 218 10.14 21.32 2.48
N ASP A 219 9.67 21.67 1.30
CA ASP A 219 8.25 21.79 1.01
C ASP A 219 7.67 20.42 0.60
N TYR A 220 7.11 19.72 1.58
CA TYR A 220 6.34 18.47 1.41
C TYR A 220 5.10 18.50 2.31
N ASP A 221 4.15 17.60 2.08
CA ASP A 221 2.85 17.61 2.73
C ASP A 221 2.68 16.46 3.72
N LEU A 222 3.07 15.24 3.33
CA LEU A 222 2.77 14.00 4.03
C LEU A 222 4.03 13.30 4.52
N ILE A 223 3.93 12.66 5.69
CA ILE A 223 4.91 11.69 6.19
C ILE A 223 4.34 10.29 5.98
N GLY A 224 5.01 9.47 5.16
CA GLY A 224 4.72 8.06 4.99
C GLY A 224 5.58 7.19 5.89
N LEU A 225 4.99 6.18 6.52
CA LEU A 225 5.66 5.19 7.36
C LEU A 225 5.36 3.78 6.86
N SER A 226 6.38 2.91 6.71
CA SER A 226 6.12 1.47 6.61
C SER A 226 5.89 0.89 8.00
N TYR A 227 4.90 0.03 8.15
CA TYR A 227 4.73 -0.73 9.38
C TYR A 227 4.48 -2.22 9.11
N TYR A 228 5.48 -3.01 9.46
CA TYR A 228 5.42 -4.47 9.46
C TYR A 228 5.94 -4.99 10.80
N PRO A 229 5.15 -5.78 11.57
CA PRO A 229 5.57 -6.27 12.88
C PRO A 229 6.90 -7.00 12.90
N LYS A 230 7.25 -7.66 11.80
CA LYS A 230 8.51 -8.37 11.62
C LYS A 230 9.74 -7.47 11.78
N TRP A 231 9.69 -6.22 11.29
CA TRP A 231 10.84 -5.32 11.23
C TRP A 231 10.72 -4.10 12.13
N HIS A 232 9.48 -3.67 12.42
CA HIS A 232 9.22 -2.36 13.02
C HIS A 232 8.65 -2.46 14.44
N GLY A 233 8.75 -3.66 15.06
CA GLY A 233 8.24 -3.92 16.40
C GLY A 233 6.75 -4.28 16.43
N LYS A 234 6.30 -4.80 17.57
CA LYS A 234 4.97 -5.41 17.73
C LYS A 234 3.99 -4.56 18.52
N SER A 235 4.40 -3.37 18.95
CA SER A 235 3.56 -2.48 19.75
C SER A 235 2.82 -1.50 18.84
N LEU A 236 1.54 -1.74 18.62
CA LEU A 236 0.66 -0.83 17.90
C LEU A 236 0.42 0.47 18.69
N ASP A 237 0.44 0.42 20.03
CA ASP A 237 0.42 1.64 20.85
C ASP A 237 1.65 2.53 20.60
N SER A 238 2.84 1.91 20.39
CA SER A 238 4.05 2.69 20.08
C SER A 238 3.99 3.30 18.68
N LEU A 239 3.38 2.62 17.73
CA LEU A 239 3.12 3.15 16.39
C LEU A 239 2.21 4.39 16.49
N ASP A 240 1.08 4.27 17.15
CA ASP A 240 0.09 5.35 17.36
C ASP A 240 0.75 6.58 18.03
N ILE A 241 1.46 6.37 19.16
CA ILE A 241 2.18 7.45 19.86
C ILE A 241 3.21 8.14 18.95
N ASN A 242 3.97 7.40 18.15
CA ASN A 242 4.97 7.99 17.27
C ASN A 242 4.34 8.73 16.09
N MET A 243 3.23 8.26 15.51
CA MET A 243 2.48 8.98 14.48
C MET A 243 1.96 10.32 15.02
N ASN A 244 1.33 10.32 16.19
CA ASN A 244 0.85 11.53 16.85
C ASN A 244 1.99 12.52 17.15
N SER A 245 3.13 12.02 17.63
CA SER A 245 4.32 12.85 17.89
C SER A 245 4.89 13.49 16.63
N LEU A 246 4.84 12.80 15.48
CA LEU A 246 5.25 13.33 14.19
C LEU A 246 4.32 14.48 13.74
N HIS A 247 3.01 14.27 13.84
CA HIS A 247 2.02 15.29 13.50
C HIS A 247 2.18 16.52 14.40
N GLU A 248 2.23 16.35 15.72
CA GLU A 248 2.39 17.43 16.68
C GLU A 248 3.67 18.24 16.44
N MET A 249 4.78 17.58 16.08
CA MET A 249 6.08 18.23 15.93
C MET A 249 6.23 18.95 14.60
N TYR A 250 5.72 18.36 13.50
CA TYR A 250 5.97 18.87 12.15
C TYR A 250 4.76 19.50 11.47
N GLY A 251 3.53 19.30 12.01
CA GLY A 251 2.28 19.78 11.44
C GLY A 251 2.01 19.17 10.05
N LYS A 252 2.48 17.92 9.85
CA LYS A 252 2.25 17.14 8.63
C LYS A 252 1.25 16.05 8.89
N ASP A 253 0.50 15.67 7.88
CA ASP A 253 -0.39 14.52 7.97
C ASP A 253 0.40 13.22 7.79
N ILE A 254 0.02 12.18 8.54
CA ILE A 254 0.76 10.93 8.63
C ILE A 254 -0.03 9.81 7.93
N VAL A 255 0.65 9.05 7.07
CA VAL A 255 0.08 7.91 6.34
C VAL A 255 0.89 6.65 6.67
N ILE A 256 0.22 5.55 6.93
CA ILE A 256 0.88 4.24 6.89
C ILE A 256 1.04 3.86 5.41
N ALA A 257 2.21 4.20 4.85
CA ALA A 257 2.51 4.05 3.42
C ALA A 257 2.62 2.59 2.99
N GLU A 258 3.02 1.71 3.89
CA GLU A 258 3.08 0.28 3.66
C GLU A 258 2.72 -0.51 4.91
N THR A 259 1.85 -1.49 4.75
CA THR A 259 1.58 -2.53 5.74
C THR A 259 1.03 -3.78 5.06
N ALA A 260 1.23 -4.94 5.67
CA ALA A 260 0.59 -6.19 5.29
C ALA A 260 0.64 -7.17 6.48
N TYR A 261 -0.26 -8.15 6.48
CA TYR A 261 -0.30 -9.18 7.50
C TYR A 261 -0.70 -10.54 6.91
N PRO A 262 -0.14 -11.69 7.39
CA PRO A 262 -0.43 -12.97 6.78
C PRO A 262 -1.78 -13.54 7.24
N PHE A 263 -2.50 -14.13 6.30
CA PHE A 263 -3.69 -14.95 6.59
C PHE A 263 -3.33 -16.42 6.90
N THR A 264 -2.10 -16.83 6.62
CA THR A 264 -1.56 -18.16 6.95
C THR A 264 -0.03 -18.11 6.97
N LEU A 265 0.62 -19.11 7.58
CA LEU A 265 2.06 -19.35 7.46
C LEU A 265 2.38 -20.48 6.46
N ASP A 266 1.37 -21.10 5.84
CA ASP A 266 1.53 -22.10 4.80
C ASP A 266 2.05 -21.46 3.50
N TRP A 267 2.47 -22.30 2.56
CA TRP A 267 3.02 -21.94 1.26
C TRP A 267 2.11 -22.44 0.15
N ASN A 268 1.89 -21.65 -0.89
CA ASN A 268 1.18 -22.05 -2.09
C ASN A 268 2.16 -22.41 -3.23
N ASP A 269 3.21 -21.63 -3.40
CA ASP A 269 4.31 -21.95 -4.34
C ASP A 269 5.59 -22.38 -3.59
N GLN A 270 6.72 -22.46 -4.26
CA GLN A 270 8.01 -22.81 -3.65
C GLN A 270 8.93 -21.60 -3.45
N THR A 271 8.40 -20.40 -3.66
CA THR A 271 9.09 -19.14 -3.36
C THR A 271 9.08 -18.91 -1.84
N HIS A 272 10.21 -18.52 -1.29
CA HIS A 272 10.31 -18.32 0.15
C HIS A 272 9.43 -17.14 0.62
N ASN A 273 8.44 -17.43 1.47
CA ASN A 273 7.58 -16.40 2.05
C ASN A 273 8.38 -15.48 2.99
N VAL A 274 8.22 -14.17 2.80
CA VAL A 274 8.90 -13.16 3.61
C VAL A 274 8.43 -13.23 5.06
N ILE A 275 7.15 -13.46 5.32
CA ILE A 275 6.61 -13.71 6.67
C ILE A 275 6.15 -15.16 6.74
N GLY A 276 6.87 -15.99 7.48
CA GLY A 276 6.63 -17.43 7.55
C GLY A 276 6.78 -18.04 8.95
N LEU A 277 6.98 -17.21 9.99
CA LEU A 277 7.25 -17.68 11.35
C LEU A 277 6.36 -16.97 12.36
N GLU A 278 5.89 -17.70 13.39
CA GLU A 278 5.04 -17.15 14.46
C GLU A 278 5.71 -16.00 15.23
N GLU A 279 7.03 -16.04 15.39
CA GLU A 279 7.77 -14.96 16.06
C GLU A 279 7.74 -13.62 15.29
N GLN A 280 7.32 -13.62 14.04
CA GLN A 280 7.16 -12.42 13.22
C GLN A 280 5.77 -11.75 13.41
N LEU A 281 4.86 -12.40 14.12
CA LEU A 281 3.47 -11.99 14.34
C LEU A 281 3.28 -11.27 15.67
N ILE A 282 2.19 -10.54 15.82
CA ILE A 282 1.69 -10.00 17.09
C ILE A 282 0.75 -11.03 17.71
N LEU A 283 1.29 -11.90 18.54
CA LEU A 283 0.53 -12.96 19.21
C LEU A 283 0.30 -12.63 20.67
N PRO A 284 -0.83 -13.05 21.26
CA PRO A 284 -1.91 -13.86 20.65
C PRO A 284 -2.97 -13.05 19.86
N ASP A 285 -2.84 -11.72 19.78
CA ASP A 285 -3.91 -10.81 19.33
C ASP A 285 -4.26 -11.01 17.86
N PHE A 286 -3.24 -11.18 16.99
CA PHE A 286 -3.42 -11.35 15.55
C PHE A 286 -2.72 -12.63 15.06
N PRO A 287 -3.35 -13.81 15.16
CA PRO A 287 -2.78 -15.05 14.59
C PRO A 287 -2.80 -15.02 13.06
N ALA A 288 -1.91 -15.79 12.40
CA ALA A 288 -1.92 -15.93 10.94
C ALA A 288 -3.12 -16.75 10.49
N THR A 289 -4.26 -16.11 10.42
CA THR A 289 -5.56 -16.62 9.94
C THR A 289 -6.26 -15.51 9.16
N ALA A 290 -7.24 -15.85 8.32
CA ALA A 290 -8.04 -14.85 7.60
C ALA A 290 -8.70 -13.83 8.56
N GLN A 291 -9.13 -14.26 9.75
CA GLN A 291 -9.66 -13.36 10.77
C GLN A 291 -8.57 -12.51 11.42
N GLY A 292 -7.41 -13.09 11.74
CA GLY A 292 -6.31 -12.33 12.35
C GLY A 292 -5.73 -11.28 11.38
N GLN A 293 -5.71 -11.55 10.07
CA GLN A 293 -5.35 -10.57 9.04
C GLN A 293 -6.37 -9.42 9.00
N TYR A 294 -7.66 -9.74 9.04
CA TYR A 294 -8.75 -8.76 9.11
C TYR A 294 -8.64 -7.89 10.36
N ASP A 295 -8.52 -8.51 11.53
CA ASP A 295 -8.45 -7.80 12.82
C ASP A 295 -7.21 -6.89 12.91
N PHE A 296 -6.07 -7.34 12.35
CA PHE A 296 -4.87 -6.52 12.25
C PHE A 296 -5.11 -5.28 11.36
N LEU A 297 -5.73 -5.44 10.20
CA LEU A 297 -5.98 -4.30 9.31
C LEU A 297 -7.04 -3.34 9.88
N GLU A 298 -8.05 -3.84 10.61
CA GLU A 298 -8.99 -3.01 11.35
C GLU A 298 -8.27 -2.12 12.39
N GLU A 299 -7.28 -2.68 13.11
CA GLU A 299 -6.51 -1.91 14.08
C GLU A 299 -5.59 -0.89 13.39
N ILE A 300 -4.94 -1.26 12.26
CA ILE A 300 -4.19 -0.31 11.43
C ILE A 300 -5.09 0.82 10.94
N LYS A 301 -6.29 0.50 10.45
CA LYS A 301 -7.29 1.49 10.04
C LYS A 301 -7.63 2.43 11.21
N ARG A 302 -7.96 1.90 12.38
CA ARG A 302 -8.29 2.70 13.58
C ARG A 302 -7.17 3.70 13.91
N ILE A 303 -5.91 3.27 13.86
CA ILE A 303 -4.75 4.13 14.14
C ILE A 303 -4.59 5.18 13.05
N SER A 304 -4.64 4.77 11.78
CA SER A 304 -4.24 5.61 10.64
C SER A 304 -5.35 6.53 10.10
N THR A 305 -6.59 6.40 10.59
CA THR A 305 -7.72 7.23 10.10
C THR A 305 -8.25 8.21 11.14
N ASN A 306 -7.56 8.39 12.27
CA ASN A 306 -7.91 9.37 13.27
C ASN A 306 -7.45 10.78 12.84
N GLN A 307 -8.30 11.50 12.11
CA GLN A 307 -7.99 12.84 11.58
C GLN A 307 -7.72 13.90 12.66
N HIS A 308 -8.23 13.70 13.89
CA HIS A 308 -7.96 14.64 14.99
C HIS A 308 -6.48 14.65 15.39
N ASP A 309 -5.78 13.56 15.14
CA ASP A 309 -4.36 13.37 15.43
C ASP A 309 -3.49 13.51 14.16
N GLY A 310 -4.07 14.03 13.06
CA GLY A 310 -3.36 14.21 11.78
C GLY A 310 -3.09 12.92 11.02
N ASN A 311 -3.81 11.84 11.33
CA ASN A 311 -3.66 10.57 10.64
C ASN A 311 -4.53 10.56 9.38
N TYR A 312 -3.93 10.23 8.23
CA TYR A 312 -4.48 10.52 6.89
C TYR A 312 -4.79 9.27 6.08
N GLY A 313 -4.60 8.09 6.65
CA GLY A 313 -4.94 6.83 6.01
C GLY A 313 -3.81 5.80 5.94
N PHE A 314 -4.02 4.79 5.13
CA PHE A 314 -3.08 3.67 4.96
C PHE A 314 -3.07 3.13 3.54
N CYS A 315 -2.00 2.38 3.20
CA CYS A 315 -1.86 1.61 1.98
C CYS A 315 -1.44 0.17 2.31
N TYR A 316 -2.23 -0.80 1.85
CA TYR A 316 -1.87 -2.23 1.97
C TYR A 316 -0.92 -2.60 0.83
N TRP A 317 0.22 -3.18 1.16
CA TRP A 317 1.25 -3.53 0.19
C TRP A 317 1.16 -5.00 -0.23
N GLY A 318 1.22 -5.27 -1.55
CA GLY A 318 1.23 -6.61 -2.11
C GLY A 318 -0.10 -7.35 -1.99
N GLY A 319 -1.22 -6.62 -1.90
CA GLY A 319 -2.55 -7.21 -1.75
C GLY A 319 -2.98 -8.09 -2.92
N GLU A 320 -2.46 -7.84 -4.12
CA GLU A 320 -2.69 -8.58 -5.36
C GLU A 320 -1.78 -9.79 -5.54
N MET A 321 -0.73 -9.94 -4.73
CA MET A 321 0.38 -10.86 -5.00
C MET A 321 0.05 -12.33 -4.68
N ILE A 322 -0.90 -12.92 -5.38
CA ILE A 322 -1.19 -14.36 -5.37
C ILE A 322 -0.01 -15.17 -5.95
N ALA A 323 -0.05 -16.51 -5.92
CA ALA A 323 0.95 -17.39 -6.57
C ALA A 323 0.72 -17.47 -8.10
N TRP A 324 0.87 -16.37 -8.83
CA TRP A 324 0.51 -16.27 -10.25
C TRP A 324 1.39 -17.09 -11.21
N LYS A 325 2.63 -17.43 -10.81
CA LYS A 325 3.52 -18.29 -11.61
C LYS A 325 3.30 -19.79 -11.37
N GLY A 326 2.26 -20.13 -10.58
CA GLY A 326 1.86 -21.49 -10.25
C GLY A 326 2.64 -22.10 -9.08
N ASN A 327 2.09 -23.18 -8.51
CA ASN A 327 2.53 -23.78 -7.24
C ASN A 327 3.90 -24.48 -7.26
N GLN A 328 4.60 -24.53 -8.38
CA GLN A 328 5.97 -25.04 -8.49
C GLN A 328 7.00 -23.93 -8.71
N ALA A 329 6.60 -22.67 -8.76
CA ALA A 329 7.50 -21.55 -8.97
C ALA A 329 8.48 -21.41 -7.80
N LEU A 330 9.75 -21.10 -8.13
CA LEU A 330 10.80 -20.76 -7.18
C LEU A 330 11.08 -19.25 -7.15
N ASP A 331 10.48 -18.52 -8.08
CA ASP A 331 10.56 -17.08 -8.31
C ASP A 331 9.16 -16.45 -8.49
N GLY A 332 8.17 -17.04 -7.84
CA GLY A 332 6.79 -16.57 -7.81
C GLY A 332 6.55 -15.48 -6.76
N SER A 333 5.55 -15.65 -5.89
CA SER A 333 5.18 -14.65 -4.90
C SER A 333 5.77 -14.95 -3.53
N SER A 334 6.73 -14.14 -3.08
CA SER A 334 7.19 -14.17 -1.68
C SER A 334 6.19 -13.53 -0.69
N TRP A 335 5.05 -13.02 -1.19
CA TRP A 335 3.99 -12.34 -0.43
C TRP A 335 2.63 -13.03 -0.56
N GLU A 336 2.55 -14.17 -1.19
CA GLU A 336 1.30 -14.89 -1.45
C GLU A 336 0.43 -15.14 -0.21
N ASN A 337 1.07 -15.33 0.94
CA ASN A 337 0.39 -15.53 2.22
C ASN A 337 -0.02 -14.24 2.94
N LEU A 338 0.34 -13.07 2.38
CA LEU A 338 -0.08 -11.74 2.82
C LEU A 338 -1.09 -11.10 1.88
N ALA A 339 -1.39 -11.75 0.73
CA ALA A 339 -2.34 -11.21 -0.25
C ALA A 339 -3.74 -10.99 0.36
N LEU A 340 -4.56 -10.18 -0.29
CA LEU A 340 -5.98 -10.00 0.04
C LEU A 340 -6.84 -11.17 -0.45
N PHE A 341 -6.22 -12.16 -1.06
CA PHE A 341 -6.82 -13.34 -1.66
C PHE A 341 -6.13 -14.59 -1.14
N ASP A 342 -6.90 -15.67 -0.95
CA ASP A 342 -6.36 -16.95 -0.50
C ASP A 342 -5.58 -17.70 -1.60
N PHE A 343 -5.10 -18.91 -1.30
CA PHE A 343 -4.35 -19.75 -2.24
C PHE A 343 -5.18 -20.29 -3.42
N GLN A 344 -6.47 -20.04 -3.45
CA GLN A 344 -7.36 -20.26 -4.58
C GLN A 344 -7.75 -18.96 -5.28
N SER A 345 -7.01 -17.87 -5.01
CA SER A 345 -7.26 -16.51 -5.50
C SER A 345 -8.64 -15.96 -5.14
N LYS A 346 -9.23 -16.46 -4.05
CA LYS A 346 -10.54 -16.06 -3.54
C LYS A 346 -10.42 -14.96 -2.50
N ALA A 347 -11.26 -13.94 -2.63
CA ALA A 347 -11.28 -12.77 -1.74
C ALA A 347 -11.42 -13.16 -0.26
N LEU A 348 -10.50 -12.65 0.57
CA LEU A 348 -10.48 -12.85 2.01
C LEU A 348 -11.29 -11.76 2.74
N PRO A 349 -11.75 -12.02 3.97
CA PRO A 349 -12.50 -11.03 4.77
C PRO A 349 -11.77 -9.70 4.98
N VAL A 350 -10.45 -9.68 4.97
CA VAL A 350 -9.62 -8.46 5.14
C VAL A 350 -10.00 -7.34 4.16
N ILE A 351 -10.57 -7.67 2.99
CA ILE A 351 -11.03 -6.68 2.01
C ILE A 351 -12.17 -5.81 2.55
N ASP A 352 -12.99 -6.32 3.46
CA ASP A 352 -14.06 -5.54 4.07
C ASP A 352 -13.55 -4.50 5.09
N ALA A 353 -12.30 -4.65 5.57
CA ALA A 353 -11.67 -3.68 6.46
C ALA A 353 -11.30 -2.34 5.77
N PHE A 354 -11.29 -2.29 4.43
CA PHE A 354 -11.04 -1.02 3.70
C PHE A 354 -12.25 -0.06 3.74
N CYS A 355 -13.41 -0.53 4.20
CA CYS A 355 -14.57 0.34 4.36
C CYS A 355 -14.55 1.02 5.73
N ILE A 356 -14.64 2.36 5.74
CA ILE A 356 -14.85 3.13 6.97
C ILE A 356 -16.36 3.20 7.19
N SER A 357 -16.84 2.60 8.27
CA SER A 357 -18.27 2.68 8.61
C SER A 357 -18.62 4.09 9.07
N GLN A 358 -19.84 4.57 8.76
CA GLN A 358 -20.30 5.89 9.22
C GLN A 358 -20.52 5.95 10.76
N ASP A 359 -20.32 4.82 11.43
CA ASP A 359 -20.49 4.67 12.88
C ASP A 359 -19.12 4.61 13.63
N ASP A 360 -18.00 4.64 12.91
CA ASP A 360 -16.62 4.73 13.41
C ASP A 360 -16.18 6.20 13.40
#